data_366b19e57343acf09c5945a668642c93
#
_entry.id   366b19e57343acf09c5945a668642c93
#
_cell.length_a   1.000
_cell.length_b   1.000
_cell.length_c   1.000
_cell.angle_alpha   90.00
_cell.angle_beta   90.00
_cell.angle_gamma   90.00
#
_symmetry.space_group_name_H-M   'P 1'
#
loop_
_entity.id
_entity.type
_entity.pdbx_description
1 polymer ?
#
loop_
_entity_poly.entity_id
_entity_poly.type
_entity_poly.pdbx_seq_one_letter_code
_entity_poly.pdbx_strand_id
1 'polypeptide(L)'
;KGKGSNSHVVKRVSNLIGEKILEPDLDIEINQDISQNDLKSIRKLKKKHEIIVIAPTANWVGKIWPAERFLELMRRIENNRRFRNPYFIIIGSREERKNINELLVNANTLNLYDLVGKVTLVEILFIMRESDLFVGNDSGLMHMAALSKIPTVGLFGPSDPSKYHPWGKKTLVIKSPKSFQELMGFKGFDHKKIDSLMTDLSVNSVYKKIEEFRKKI
;
A
#
# COMPACT_ATOMS: atom_id res chain seq x y z
N LYS A 1 -4.89 -14.44 31.34
CA LYS A 1 -5.19 -13.43 30.27
C LYS A 1 -3.99 -12.50 30.21
N GLY A 2 -2.98 -12.79 29.35
CA GLY A 2 -1.81 -11.95 29.15
C GLY A 2 -2.26 -10.63 28.56
N LYS A 3 -1.83 -9.50 29.15
CA LYS A 3 -1.94 -8.18 28.55
C LYS A 3 -1.26 -8.24 27.18
N GLY A 4 -2.01 -8.14 26.10
CA GLY A 4 -1.45 -8.15 24.76
C GLY A 4 -0.37 -7.07 24.66
N SER A 5 0.85 -7.47 24.37
CA SER A 5 1.98 -6.57 24.18
C SER A 5 1.62 -5.50 23.15
N ASN A 6 1.75 -4.22 23.51
CA ASN A 6 1.55 -3.07 22.61
C ASN A 6 2.71 -2.91 21.60
N SER A 7 3.61 -3.90 21.50
CA SER A 7 4.75 -3.82 20.59
C SER A 7 4.40 -4.29 19.17
N HIS A 8 5.13 -3.75 18.19
CA HIS A 8 5.01 -4.14 16.78
C HIS A 8 5.17 -5.65 16.57
N VAL A 9 4.44 -6.22 15.63
CA VAL A 9 4.44 -7.68 15.32
C VAL A 9 5.86 -8.18 15.07
N VAL A 10 6.66 -7.48 14.28
CA VAL A 10 8.07 -7.85 14.02
C VAL A 10 8.86 -7.98 15.32
N LYS A 11 8.74 -7.02 16.26
CA LYS A 11 9.43 -7.09 17.56
C LYS A 11 8.97 -8.27 18.40
N ARG A 12 7.68 -8.62 18.35
CA ARG A 12 7.17 -9.79 19.09
C ARG A 12 7.73 -11.10 18.54
N VAL A 13 7.76 -11.25 17.21
CA VAL A 13 8.34 -12.42 16.55
C VAL A 13 9.86 -12.48 16.83
N SER A 14 10.56 -11.37 16.67
CA SER A 14 11.98 -11.23 16.98
C SER A 14 12.31 -11.73 18.40
N ASN A 15 11.52 -11.30 19.39
CA ASN A 15 11.70 -11.75 20.78
C ASN A 15 11.45 -13.25 20.98
N LEU A 16 10.53 -13.85 20.19
CA LEU A 16 10.23 -15.28 20.27
C LEU A 16 11.36 -16.16 19.71
N ILE A 17 12.06 -15.69 18.70
CA ILE A 17 13.17 -16.43 18.06
C ILE A 17 14.55 -16.05 18.62
N GLY A 18 14.60 -15.09 19.56
CA GLY A 18 15.85 -14.62 20.15
C GLY A 18 16.70 -13.70 19.26
N GLU A 19 16.14 -13.27 18.11
CA GLU A 19 16.83 -12.44 17.13
C GLU A 19 16.38 -10.98 17.19
N LYS A 20 17.30 -10.04 17.03
CA LYS A 20 16.99 -8.60 17.03
C LYS A 20 16.84 -8.09 15.59
N ILE A 21 15.62 -8.11 15.07
CA ILE A 21 15.31 -7.58 13.74
C ILE A 21 15.17 -6.06 13.83
N LEU A 22 16.15 -5.32 13.33
CA LEU A 22 16.18 -3.86 13.36
C LEU A 22 15.56 -3.25 12.08
N GLU A 23 15.84 -3.85 10.94
CA GLU A 23 15.40 -3.40 9.63
C GLU A 23 14.92 -4.57 8.78
N PRO A 24 14.03 -4.33 7.81
CA PRO A 24 13.71 -5.36 6.84
C PRO A 24 14.96 -5.64 6.00
N ASP A 25 15.40 -6.88 6.01
CA ASP A 25 16.43 -7.38 5.13
C ASP A 25 15.83 -8.51 4.29
N LEU A 26 15.84 -8.30 3.00
CA LEU A 26 15.33 -9.25 2.02
C LEU A 26 16.42 -9.46 0.96
N ASP A 27 17.47 -10.14 1.36
CA ASP A 27 18.39 -10.80 0.43
C ASP A 27 17.77 -12.12 -0.05
N ILE A 28 16.61 -12.00 -0.70
CA ILE A 28 16.07 -13.13 -1.44
C ILE A 28 16.72 -13.13 -2.80
N GLU A 29 17.64 -14.05 -3.02
CA GLU A 29 17.99 -14.50 -4.36
C GLU A 29 16.80 -15.26 -4.92
N ILE A 30 16.12 -14.66 -5.88
CA ILE A 30 14.97 -15.28 -6.50
C ILE A 30 15.43 -15.98 -7.75
N ASN A 31 15.65 -17.29 -7.63
CA ASN A 31 15.99 -18.21 -8.72
C ASN A 31 14.75 -18.64 -9.52
N GLN A 32 13.83 -17.73 -9.83
CA GLN A 32 12.67 -18.02 -10.67
C GLN A 32 12.78 -17.27 -11.99
N ASP A 33 12.40 -17.94 -13.07
CA ASP A 33 12.14 -17.33 -14.37
C ASP A 33 10.94 -16.37 -14.24
N ILE A 34 11.26 -15.13 -13.94
CA ILE A 34 10.27 -14.07 -13.87
C ILE A 34 9.92 -13.71 -15.31
N SER A 35 8.64 -13.45 -15.56
CA SER A 35 8.21 -12.85 -16.83
C SER A 35 9.05 -11.58 -17.10
N GLN A 36 10.11 -11.75 -17.86
CA GLN A 36 11.05 -10.65 -18.14
C GLN A 36 10.38 -9.50 -18.90
N ASN A 37 9.19 -9.73 -19.48
CA ASN A 37 8.51 -8.74 -20.30
C ASN A 37 7.96 -7.58 -19.47
N ASP A 38 7.29 -7.85 -18.32
CA ASP A 38 6.73 -6.81 -17.47
C ASP A 38 7.83 -5.99 -16.79
N LEU A 39 8.88 -6.65 -16.30
CA LEU A 39 10.04 -5.98 -15.72
C LEU A 39 10.80 -5.11 -16.72
N LYS A 40 11.05 -5.60 -17.94
CA LYS A 40 11.66 -4.81 -19.01
C LYS A 40 10.81 -3.59 -19.35
N SER A 41 9.48 -3.76 -19.39
CA SER A 41 8.53 -2.67 -19.64
C SER A 41 8.61 -1.61 -18.54
N ILE A 42 8.60 -2.02 -17.27
CA ILE A 42 8.68 -1.10 -16.12
C ILE A 42 10.03 -0.36 -16.10
N ARG A 43 11.14 -1.05 -16.32
CA ARG A 43 12.47 -0.41 -16.42
C ARG A 43 12.56 0.60 -17.56
N LYS A 44 11.90 0.32 -18.69
CA LYS A 44 11.79 1.29 -19.81
C LYS A 44 10.95 2.51 -19.42
N LEU A 45 9.84 2.30 -18.73
CA LEU A 45 8.98 3.37 -18.23
C LEU A 45 9.72 4.25 -17.20
N LYS A 46 10.46 3.66 -16.27
CA LYS A 46 11.22 4.36 -15.23
C LYS A 46 12.22 5.38 -15.77
N LYS A 47 12.71 5.22 -16.98
CA LYS A 47 13.60 6.20 -17.63
C LYS A 47 12.92 7.55 -17.86
N LYS A 48 11.61 7.57 -18.06
CA LYS A 48 10.82 8.76 -18.42
C LYS A 48 9.80 9.17 -17.35
N HIS A 49 9.44 8.22 -16.49
CA HIS A 49 8.34 8.35 -15.53
C HIS A 49 8.83 8.10 -14.10
N GLU A 50 8.14 8.65 -13.15
CA GLU A 50 8.17 8.23 -11.76
C GLU A 50 7.16 7.09 -11.57
N ILE A 51 7.61 5.94 -11.12
CA ILE A 51 6.77 4.74 -11.01
C ILE A 51 6.13 4.71 -9.61
N ILE A 52 4.80 4.79 -9.59
CA ILE A 52 4.02 4.78 -8.34
C ILE A 52 3.14 3.54 -8.31
N VAL A 53 3.39 2.65 -7.36
CA VAL A 53 2.57 1.45 -7.13
C VAL A 53 1.38 1.81 -6.24
N ILE A 54 0.19 1.45 -6.70
CA ILE A 54 -1.07 1.63 -5.97
C ILE A 54 -1.67 0.27 -5.64
N ALA A 55 -1.91 0.00 -4.37
CA ALA A 55 -2.61 -1.20 -3.89
C ALA A 55 -3.93 -0.82 -3.23
N PRO A 56 -5.02 -0.67 -4.03
CA PRO A 56 -6.28 -0.11 -3.55
C PRO A 56 -7.16 -1.14 -2.85
N THR A 57 -6.69 -2.36 -2.66
CA THR A 57 -7.44 -3.47 -2.09
C THR A 57 -6.87 -3.95 -0.76
N ALA A 58 -7.64 -4.74 -0.04
CA ALA A 58 -7.24 -5.49 1.14
C ALA A 58 -8.19 -6.69 1.32
N ASN A 59 -7.74 -7.71 2.04
CA ASN A 59 -8.52 -8.93 2.30
C ASN A 59 -9.80 -8.70 3.13
N TRP A 60 -9.96 -7.54 3.76
CA TRP A 60 -11.15 -7.17 4.51
C TRP A 60 -11.64 -5.78 4.09
N VAL A 61 -12.91 -5.71 3.67
CA VAL A 61 -13.57 -4.49 3.18
C VAL A 61 -13.42 -3.30 4.12
N GLY A 62 -13.52 -3.52 5.44
CA GLY A 62 -13.36 -2.46 6.45
C GLY A 62 -12.03 -1.71 6.39
N LYS A 63 -10.98 -2.30 5.80
CA LYS A 63 -9.65 -1.69 5.61
C LYS A 63 -9.47 -1.00 4.27
N ILE A 64 -10.42 -1.12 3.35
CA ILE A 64 -10.29 -0.60 1.99
C ILE A 64 -10.65 0.89 1.98
N TRP A 65 -9.69 1.73 1.67
CA TRP A 65 -9.98 3.12 1.33
C TRP A 65 -10.74 3.16 0.00
N PRO A 66 -11.84 3.94 -0.12
CA PRO A 66 -12.71 3.91 -1.29
C PRO A 66 -11.96 4.07 -2.61
N ALA A 67 -12.31 3.26 -3.61
CA ALA A 67 -11.60 3.20 -4.89
C ALA A 67 -11.60 4.54 -5.63
N GLU A 68 -12.71 5.29 -5.56
CA GLU A 68 -12.85 6.63 -6.13
C GLU A 68 -11.87 7.64 -5.50
N ARG A 69 -11.49 7.44 -4.25
CA ARG A 69 -10.50 8.31 -3.57
C ARG A 69 -9.09 8.01 -4.01
N PHE A 70 -8.76 6.75 -4.31
CA PHE A 70 -7.50 6.41 -4.95
C PHE A 70 -7.41 7.07 -6.33
N LEU A 71 -8.49 7.04 -7.12
CA LEU A 71 -8.56 7.70 -8.41
C LEU A 71 -8.35 9.22 -8.30
N GLU A 72 -9.02 9.87 -7.34
CA GLU A 72 -8.83 11.30 -7.08
C GLU A 72 -7.39 11.60 -6.63
N LEU A 73 -6.81 10.76 -5.77
CA LEU A 73 -5.41 10.90 -5.35
C LEU A 73 -4.46 10.82 -6.55
N MET A 74 -4.62 9.84 -7.42
CA MET A 74 -3.80 9.67 -8.62
C MET A 74 -3.90 10.89 -9.55
N ARG A 75 -5.10 11.42 -9.79
CA ARG A 75 -5.31 12.65 -10.57
C ARG A 75 -4.61 13.86 -9.96
N ARG A 76 -4.65 14.00 -8.62
CA ARG A 76 -3.93 15.09 -7.94
C ARG A 76 -2.42 14.95 -8.06
N ILE A 77 -1.91 13.73 -7.96
CA ILE A 77 -0.49 13.42 -8.15
C ILE A 77 -0.07 13.76 -9.57
N GLU A 78 -0.82 13.34 -10.59
CA GLU A 78 -0.53 13.59 -11.99
C GLU A 78 -0.46 15.10 -12.30
N ASN A 79 -1.36 15.89 -11.74
CA ASN A 79 -1.41 17.33 -11.95
C ASN A 79 -0.36 18.14 -11.16
N ASN A 80 0.47 17.46 -10.34
CA ASN A 80 1.48 18.13 -9.55
C ASN A 80 2.88 17.97 -10.16
N ARG A 81 3.48 19.06 -10.60
CA ARG A 81 4.83 19.12 -11.22
C ARG A 81 5.97 18.60 -10.33
N ARG A 82 5.73 18.38 -9.05
CA ARG A 82 6.71 17.74 -8.13
C ARG A 82 6.85 16.25 -8.35
N PHE A 83 5.90 15.62 -9.04
CA PHE A 83 5.99 14.25 -9.48
C PHE A 83 6.46 14.22 -10.93
N ARG A 84 7.52 13.48 -11.20
CA ARG A 84 8.14 13.43 -12.52
C ARG A 84 7.34 12.56 -13.49
N ASN A 85 6.33 13.17 -14.15
CA ASN A 85 5.49 12.46 -15.12
C ASN A 85 5.03 11.09 -14.61
N PRO A 86 4.21 11.02 -13.56
CA PRO A 86 3.92 9.80 -12.84
C PRO A 86 3.29 8.73 -13.73
N TYR A 87 3.68 7.48 -13.50
CA TYR A 87 3.10 6.29 -14.11
C TYR A 87 2.63 5.36 -13.00
N PHE A 88 1.35 5.03 -12.99
CA PHE A 88 0.74 4.24 -11.93
C PHE A 88 0.73 2.76 -12.29
N ILE A 89 1.12 1.91 -11.36
CA ILE A 89 0.99 0.46 -11.47
C ILE A 89 -0.01 0.01 -10.41
N ILE A 90 -1.16 -0.51 -10.85
CA ILE A 90 -2.18 -1.03 -9.93
C ILE A 90 -1.93 -2.52 -9.71
N ILE A 91 -1.84 -2.91 -8.44
CA ILE A 91 -1.65 -4.30 -8.01
C ILE A 91 -2.74 -4.75 -7.03
N GLY A 92 -2.99 -6.03 -6.99
CA GLY A 92 -3.97 -6.68 -6.12
C GLY A 92 -4.19 -8.12 -6.55
N SER A 93 -4.97 -8.88 -5.79
CA SER A 93 -5.33 -10.26 -6.16
C SER A 93 -6.43 -10.28 -7.25
N ARG A 94 -6.57 -11.44 -7.90
CA ARG A 94 -7.63 -11.64 -8.91
C ARG A 94 -9.02 -11.54 -8.29
N GLU A 95 -9.19 -12.04 -7.08
CA GLU A 95 -10.45 -12.04 -6.33
C GLU A 95 -10.90 -10.62 -5.96
N GLU A 96 -9.95 -9.73 -5.73
CA GLU A 96 -10.18 -8.35 -5.34
C GLU A 96 -10.50 -7.43 -6.53
N ARG A 97 -10.26 -7.88 -7.76
CA ARG A 97 -10.44 -7.09 -8.98
C ARG A 97 -11.83 -6.44 -9.09
N LYS A 98 -12.88 -7.16 -8.68
CA LYS A 98 -14.26 -6.67 -8.70
C LYS A 98 -14.45 -5.37 -7.89
N ASN A 99 -13.67 -5.18 -6.83
CA ASN A 99 -13.77 -4.03 -5.93
C ASN A 99 -13.17 -2.75 -6.52
N ILE A 100 -12.44 -2.85 -7.64
CA ILE A 100 -11.72 -1.74 -8.27
C ILE A 100 -12.02 -1.58 -9.76
N ASN A 101 -12.99 -2.31 -10.29
CA ASN A 101 -13.36 -2.20 -11.71
C ASN A 101 -13.70 -0.76 -12.10
N GLU A 102 -14.48 -0.04 -11.29
CA GLU A 102 -14.83 1.36 -11.55
C GLU A 102 -13.60 2.27 -11.55
N LEU A 103 -12.65 2.04 -10.64
CA LEU A 103 -11.38 2.77 -10.64
C LEU A 103 -10.65 2.56 -11.96
N LEU A 104 -10.50 1.30 -12.40
CA LEU A 104 -9.78 0.96 -13.63
C LEU A 104 -10.44 1.57 -14.88
N VAL A 105 -11.76 1.53 -14.97
CA VAL A 105 -12.53 2.13 -16.08
C VAL A 105 -12.35 3.65 -16.09
N ASN A 106 -12.45 4.30 -14.93
CA ASN A 106 -12.40 5.77 -14.82
C ASN A 106 -10.98 6.34 -14.81
N ALA A 107 -9.94 5.49 -14.75
CA ALA A 107 -8.54 5.89 -14.80
C ALA A 107 -7.97 5.95 -16.25
N ASN A 108 -8.81 5.90 -17.26
CA ASN A 108 -8.44 5.82 -18.68
C ASN A 108 -7.63 7.03 -19.21
N THR A 109 -7.66 8.15 -18.49
CA THR A 109 -6.86 9.35 -18.82
C THR A 109 -5.47 9.37 -18.16
N LEU A 110 -5.22 8.46 -17.20
CA LEU A 110 -3.97 8.38 -16.47
C LEU A 110 -2.97 7.45 -17.17
N ASN A 111 -1.67 7.74 -17.03
CA ASN A 111 -0.63 6.78 -17.36
C ASN A 111 -0.68 5.62 -16.36
N LEU A 112 -1.32 4.51 -16.74
CA LEU A 112 -1.63 3.40 -15.83
C LEU A 112 -1.32 2.05 -16.45
N TYR A 113 -0.75 1.15 -15.63
CA TYR A 113 -0.56 -0.27 -15.93
C TYR A 113 -1.30 -1.14 -14.93
N ASP A 114 -2.32 -1.85 -15.39
CA ASP A 114 -3.14 -2.74 -14.58
C ASP A 114 -2.52 -4.13 -14.51
N LEU A 115 -2.01 -4.50 -13.34
CA LEU A 115 -1.43 -5.81 -13.04
C LEU A 115 -2.26 -6.62 -12.03
N VAL A 116 -3.49 -6.19 -11.72
CA VAL A 116 -4.38 -6.87 -10.75
C VAL A 116 -4.73 -8.28 -11.20
N GLY A 117 -4.27 -9.27 -10.43
CA GLY A 117 -4.47 -10.70 -10.71
C GLY A 117 -3.67 -11.24 -11.92
N LYS A 118 -2.68 -10.49 -12.41
CA LYS A 118 -1.89 -10.85 -13.59
C LYS A 118 -0.44 -11.25 -13.27
N VAL A 119 0.01 -10.98 -12.06
CA VAL A 119 1.39 -11.18 -11.60
C VAL A 119 1.42 -11.95 -10.29
N THR A 120 2.49 -12.70 -10.07
CA THR A 120 2.77 -13.41 -8.82
C THR A 120 3.30 -12.47 -7.74
N LEU A 121 3.29 -12.90 -6.48
CA LEU A 121 3.88 -12.12 -5.38
C LEU A 121 5.37 -11.86 -5.58
N VAL A 122 6.08 -12.80 -6.20
CA VAL A 122 7.50 -12.65 -6.52
C VAL A 122 7.70 -11.54 -7.54
N GLU A 123 6.93 -11.53 -8.63
CA GLU A 123 6.97 -10.47 -9.64
C GLU A 123 6.61 -9.11 -9.03
N ILE A 124 5.61 -9.06 -8.14
CA ILE A 124 5.25 -7.83 -7.40
C ILE A 124 6.45 -7.29 -6.61
N LEU A 125 7.22 -8.15 -5.95
CA LEU A 125 8.41 -7.73 -5.20
C LEU A 125 9.45 -7.06 -6.09
N PHE A 126 9.68 -7.61 -7.30
CA PHE A 126 10.57 -6.99 -8.28
C PHE A 126 10.04 -5.67 -8.81
N ILE A 127 8.74 -5.61 -9.13
CA ILE A 127 8.07 -4.39 -9.56
C ILE A 127 8.27 -3.29 -8.49
N MET A 128 8.06 -3.64 -7.22
CA MET A 128 8.29 -2.71 -6.11
C MET A 128 9.74 -2.22 -6.07
N ARG A 129 10.74 -3.08 -6.22
CA ARG A 129 12.17 -2.68 -6.23
C ARG A 129 12.50 -1.68 -7.34
N GLU A 130 11.80 -1.74 -8.45
CA GLU A 130 11.96 -0.80 -9.57
C GLU A 130 11.09 0.46 -9.43
N SER A 131 10.26 0.55 -8.40
CA SER A 131 9.31 1.66 -8.20
C SER A 131 9.87 2.74 -7.28
N ASP A 132 9.28 3.94 -7.35
CA ASP A 132 9.74 5.12 -6.63
C ASP A 132 8.85 5.44 -5.41
N LEU A 133 7.62 4.94 -5.40
CA LEU A 133 6.67 5.13 -4.30
C LEU A 133 5.63 4.00 -4.30
N PHE A 134 5.22 3.58 -3.11
CA PHE A 134 4.04 2.74 -2.89
C PHE A 134 2.99 3.48 -2.08
N VAL A 135 1.74 3.39 -2.47
CA VAL A 135 0.58 3.86 -1.69
C VAL A 135 -0.49 2.77 -1.67
N GLY A 136 -0.91 2.34 -0.50
CA GLY A 136 -1.94 1.29 -0.39
C GLY A 136 -2.53 1.15 1.00
N ASN A 137 -3.55 0.31 1.10
CA ASN A 137 -4.18 -0.03 2.36
C ASN A 137 -3.26 -0.89 3.25
N ASP A 138 -3.57 -1.00 4.55
CA ASP A 138 -2.96 -1.95 5.47
C ASP A 138 -3.19 -3.38 4.99
N SER A 139 -2.23 -3.93 4.26
CA SER A 139 -2.28 -5.24 3.60
C SER A 139 -0.88 -5.87 3.50
N GLY A 140 -0.81 -7.13 3.07
CA GLY A 140 0.46 -7.82 2.80
C GLY A 140 1.33 -7.09 1.76
N LEU A 141 0.71 -6.47 0.75
CA LEU A 141 1.43 -5.72 -0.28
C LEU A 141 2.14 -4.48 0.29
N MET A 142 1.56 -3.80 1.29
CA MET A 142 2.21 -2.70 1.99
C MET A 142 3.49 -3.17 2.70
N HIS A 143 3.45 -4.33 3.35
CA HIS A 143 4.64 -4.90 4.00
C HIS A 143 5.70 -5.32 2.99
N MET A 144 5.31 -5.87 1.85
CA MET A 144 6.22 -6.20 0.76
C MET A 144 6.91 -4.95 0.19
N ALA A 145 6.19 -3.83 0.06
CA ALA A 145 6.78 -2.56 -0.37
C ALA A 145 7.84 -2.05 0.61
N ALA A 146 7.52 -2.04 1.92
CA ALA A 146 8.48 -1.68 2.95
C ALA A 146 9.72 -2.58 2.93
N LEU A 147 9.51 -3.88 2.75
CA LEU A 147 10.55 -4.90 2.63
C LEU A 147 11.44 -4.67 1.40
N SER A 148 10.87 -4.15 0.31
CA SER A 148 11.60 -3.76 -0.90
C SER A 148 12.40 -2.46 -0.74
N LYS A 149 12.37 -1.84 0.45
CA LYS A 149 13.08 -0.60 0.82
C LYS A 149 12.67 0.63 -0.01
N ILE A 150 11.53 0.59 -0.70
CA ILE A 150 10.98 1.76 -1.40
C ILE A 150 10.19 2.66 -0.43
N PRO A 151 10.05 3.95 -0.72
CA PRO A 151 9.13 4.82 0.01
C PRO A 151 7.72 4.23 0.05
N THR A 152 7.21 3.96 1.25
CA THR A 152 5.97 3.22 1.46
C THR A 152 4.98 4.01 2.30
N VAL A 153 3.80 4.26 1.74
CA VAL A 153 2.68 4.91 2.42
C VAL A 153 1.58 3.88 2.68
N GLY A 154 1.32 3.62 3.96
CA GLY A 154 0.23 2.75 4.42
C GLY A 154 -0.97 3.56 4.91
N LEU A 155 -2.16 3.27 4.38
CA LEU A 155 -3.42 3.87 4.79
C LEU A 155 -4.09 2.97 5.84
N PHE A 156 -4.39 3.54 6.99
CA PHE A 156 -4.90 2.83 8.16
C PHE A 156 -6.26 3.36 8.60
N GLY A 157 -7.17 2.46 8.88
CA GLY A 157 -8.46 2.74 9.53
C GLY A 157 -8.61 1.93 10.82
N PRO A 158 -9.28 0.75 10.76
CA PRO A 158 -9.58 -0.05 11.93
C PRO A 158 -8.38 -0.83 12.50
N SER A 159 -7.23 -0.82 11.83
CA SER A 159 -6.02 -1.48 12.33
C SER A 159 -5.20 -0.56 13.22
N ASP A 160 -4.54 -1.14 14.22
CA ASP A 160 -3.63 -0.44 15.11
C ASP A 160 -2.24 -0.27 14.46
N PRO A 161 -1.85 0.95 14.03
CA PRO A 161 -0.56 1.15 13.40
C PRO A 161 0.63 0.86 14.31
N SER A 162 0.46 0.95 15.63
CA SER A 162 1.54 0.62 16.57
C SER A 162 2.00 -0.84 16.45
N LYS A 163 1.11 -1.71 15.95
CA LYS A 163 1.33 -3.15 15.77
C LYS A 163 1.65 -3.54 14.33
N TYR A 164 1.05 -2.84 13.36
CA TYR A 164 1.01 -3.28 11.96
C TYR A 164 1.54 -2.25 10.96
N HIS A 165 2.20 -1.16 11.41
CA HIS A 165 2.79 -0.22 10.45
C HIS A 165 3.82 -0.91 9.52
N PRO A 166 4.05 -0.41 8.30
CA PRO A 166 5.10 -0.95 7.44
C PRO A 166 6.46 -0.80 8.12
N TRP A 167 7.21 -1.91 8.19
CA TRP A 167 8.49 -1.96 8.91
C TRP A 167 9.63 -1.49 8.03
N GLY A 168 10.23 -0.35 8.35
CA GLY A 168 11.34 0.22 7.58
C GLY A 168 11.54 1.72 7.83
N LYS A 169 12.66 2.27 7.34
CA LYS A 169 13.02 3.69 7.54
C LYS A 169 12.21 4.64 6.65
N LYS A 170 11.91 4.24 5.42
CA LYS A 170 11.19 5.06 4.43
C LYS A 170 9.70 4.74 4.43
N THR A 171 9.05 4.85 5.58
CA THR A 171 7.65 4.50 5.72
C THR A 171 6.82 5.63 6.32
N LEU A 172 5.59 5.77 5.85
CA LEU A 172 4.60 6.72 6.35
C LEU A 172 3.29 5.99 6.65
N VAL A 173 2.76 6.20 7.84
CA VAL A 173 1.40 5.80 8.20
C VAL A 173 0.48 7.00 8.10
N ILE A 174 -0.62 6.85 7.36
CA ILE A 174 -1.70 7.83 7.31
C ILE A 174 -2.96 7.17 7.87
N LYS A 175 -3.36 7.60 9.06
CA LYS A 175 -4.49 7.01 9.80
C LYS A 175 -5.76 7.83 9.60
N SER A 176 -6.91 7.12 9.56
CA SER A 176 -8.23 7.73 9.73
C SER A 176 -8.28 8.60 11.00
N PRO A 177 -8.98 9.73 10.98
CA PRO A 177 -9.15 10.58 12.16
C PRO A 177 -9.90 9.88 13.30
N LYS A 178 -10.75 8.90 12.97
CA LYS A 178 -11.50 8.13 13.98
C LYS A 178 -10.60 7.10 14.68
N SER A 179 -10.85 6.91 15.96
CA SER A 179 -10.23 5.87 16.79
C SER A 179 -10.75 4.48 16.42
N PHE A 180 -10.03 3.44 16.84
CA PHE A 180 -10.48 2.05 16.72
C PHE A 180 -11.87 1.84 17.34
N GLN A 181 -12.12 2.42 18.53
CA GLN A 181 -13.40 2.29 19.23
C GLN A 181 -14.56 2.94 18.46
N GLU A 182 -14.34 4.10 17.85
CA GLU A 182 -15.34 4.76 17.01
C GLU A 182 -15.64 3.97 15.73
N LEU A 183 -14.62 3.32 15.15
CA LEU A 183 -14.76 2.55 13.91
C LEU A 183 -15.37 1.17 14.13
N MET A 184 -15.13 0.53 15.27
CA MET A 184 -15.50 -0.89 15.50
C MET A 184 -16.31 -1.13 16.77
N GLY A 185 -16.44 -0.14 17.67
CA GLY A 185 -17.10 -0.29 18.97
C GLY A 185 -18.58 0.03 18.97
N PHE A 186 -19.22 0.28 17.83
CA PHE A 186 -20.64 0.62 17.77
C PHE A 186 -21.54 -0.64 17.89
N LYS A 187 -22.74 -0.43 18.45
CA LYS A 187 -23.73 -1.51 18.62
C LYS A 187 -24.15 -2.06 17.24
N GLY A 188 -24.09 -3.38 17.09
CA GLY A 188 -24.46 -4.07 15.84
C GLY A 188 -23.31 -4.19 14.84
N PHE A 189 -22.07 -3.88 15.23
CA PHE A 189 -20.90 -4.14 14.39
C PHE A 189 -20.83 -5.60 14.00
N ASP A 190 -20.79 -5.88 12.68
CA ASP A 190 -20.59 -7.20 12.11
C ASP A 190 -19.44 -7.13 11.08
N HIS A 191 -18.32 -7.75 11.41
CA HIS A 191 -17.12 -7.79 10.58
C HIS A 191 -17.36 -8.28 9.13
N LYS A 192 -18.39 -9.12 8.92
CA LYS A 192 -18.71 -9.70 7.61
C LYS A 192 -19.65 -8.84 6.77
N LYS A 193 -20.37 -7.90 7.39
CA LYS A 193 -21.42 -7.10 6.75
C LYS A 193 -21.13 -5.62 6.72
N ILE A 194 -19.91 -5.24 7.10
CA ILE A 194 -19.49 -3.83 7.15
C ILE A 194 -18.99 -3.37 5.78
N ASP A 195 -19.26 -2.12 5.48
CA ASP A 195 -18.62 -1.40 4.38
C ASP A 195 -17.26 -0.84 4.81
N SER A 196 -16.63 -0.04 3.93
CA SER A 196 -15.37 0.62 4.24
C SER A 196 -15.46 1.48 5.51
N LEU A 197 -14.54 1.23 6.45
CA LEU A 197 -14.33 2.06 7.65
C LEU A 197 -13.31 3.19 7.42
N MET A 198 -12.91 3.41 6.15
CA MET A 198 -11.90 4.38 5.75
C MET A 198 -12.50 5.66 5.15
N THR A 199 -13.82 5.81 5.22
CA THR A 199 -14.55 6.94 4.58
C THR A 199 -14.24 8.30 5.19
N ASP A 200 -13.75 8.38 6.42
CA ASP A 200 -13.37 9.65 7.07
C ASP A 200 -11.94 10.11 6.71
N LEU A 201 -11.14 9.25 6.05
CA LEU A 201 -9.81 9.61 5.60
C LEU A 201 -9.90 10.37 4.27
N SER A 202 -9.77 11.69 4.30
CA SER A 202 -9.92 12.53 3.10
C SER A 202 -8.72 12.45 2.15
N VAL A 203 -8.98 12.58 0.85
CA VAL A 203 -7.94 12.63 -0.19
C VAL A 203 -6.97 13.79 0.06
N ASN A 204 -7.48 14.95 0.49
CA ASN A 204 -6.65 16.11 0.77
C ASN A 204 -5.63 15.84 1.90
N SER A 205 -6.05 15.15 2.96
CA SER A 205 -5.15 14.76 4.07
C SER A 205 -4.07 13.79 3.58
N VAL A 206 -4.47 12.77 2.82
CA VAL A 206 -3.53 11.78 2.26
C VAL A 206 -2.53 12.47 1.34
N TYR A 207 -3.00 13.25 0.40
CA TYR A 207 -2.18 13.95 -0.59
C TYR A 207 -1.13 14.87 0.07
N LYS A 208 -1.55 15.74 1.00
CA LYS A 208 -0.64 16.64 1.73
C LYS A 208 0.46 15.88 2.48
N LYS A 209 0.10 14.80 3.18
CA LYS A 209 1.06 13.99 3.92
C LYS A 209 2.04 13.25 3.00
N ILE A 210 1.62 12.81 1.83
CA ILE A 210 2.52 12.24 0.81
C ILE A 210 3.49 13.31 0.31
N GLU A 211 3.04 14.52 0.01
CA GLU A 211 3.92 15.62 -0.40
C GLU A 211 4.97 15.96 0.67
N GLU A 212 4.56 16.02 1.94
CA GLU A 212 5.47 16.28 3.06
C GLU A 212 6.48 15.15 3.26
N PHE A 213 6.03 13.90 3.13
CA PHE A 213 6.89 12.72 3.24
C PHE A 213 7.98 12.72 2.16
N ARG A 214 7.61 13.00 0.92
CA ARG A 214 8.56 13.04 -0.20
C ARG A 214 9.65 14.10 -0.07
N LYS A 215 9.40 15.20 0.64
CA LYS A 215 10.43 16.23 0.92
C LYS A 215 11.48 15.75 1.91
N LYS A 216 11.21 14.68 2.65
CA LYS A 216 12.07 14.18 3.74
C LYS A 216 12.91 12.97 3.35
N ILE A 217 12.62 12.37 2.21
CA ILE A 217 13.32 11.19 1.67
C ILE A 217 14.06 11.55 0.38
#